data_8623ea5f6c67d79fa1b2110d3a29bb0c
#
_entry.id   8623ea5f6c67d79fa1b2110d3a29bb0c
#
_cell.length_a   1.000
_cell.length_b   1.000
_cell.length_c   1.000
_cell.angle_alpha   90.00
_cell.angle_beta   90.00
_cell.angle_gamma   90.00
#
_symmetry.space_group_name_H-M   'P 1'
#
loop_
_entity.id
_entity.type
_entity.pdbx_description
1 polymer ?
#
loop_
_entity_poly.entity_id
_entity_poly.type
_entity_poly.pdbx_seq_one_letter_code
_entity_poly.pdbx_strand_id
1 'polypeptide(L)'
;KQCKGFRFCMEACPYKRIYYNHVRDVGQKCIFCFPRVEKGVAPACARQCPGRLRFVGYLDDENGPIHKLVHQWRVALPLHQEHGTQPNVYYVPPLSPPSVDINGRVDPSRPRIPTEYLEGLFGPRVREVLTLLEAEKAKKNQGQPSELMDLLIVYKWPNDIFPDFVRDPAEL
;
A
#
# COMPACT_ATOMS: atom_id res chain seq x y z
N LYS A 1 -31.77 -4.34 -10.00
CA LYS A 1 -30.96 -3.78 -8.90
C LYS A 1 -30.88 -4.86 -7.80
N GLN A 2 -29.69 -5.43 -7.57
CA GLN A 2 -29.52 -6.51 -6.58
C GLN A 2 -29.38 -5.96 -5.15
N CYS A 3 -28.70 -4.83 -4.97
CA CYS A 3 -28.57 -4.17 -3.68
C CYS A 3 -29.90 -3.56 -3.22
N LYS A 4 -30.30 -3.88 -1.98
CA LYS A 4 -31.53 -3.39 -1.33
C LYS A 4 -31.29 -2.20 -0.38
N GLY A 5 -30.03 -1.78 -0.21
CA GLY A 5 -29.68 -0.63 0.60
C GLY A 5 -29.68 -0.85 2.12
N PHE A 6 -29.69 -2.09 2.60
CA PHE A 6 -29.74 -2.38 4.05
C PHE A 6 -28.48 -1.98 4.84
N ARG A 7 -27.37 -1.67 4.18
CA ARG A 7 -26.10 -1.18 4.76
C ARG A 7 -25.34 -2.15 5.67
N PHE A 8 -25.81 -3.35 5.93
CA PHE A 8 -25.11 -4.36 6.76
C PHE A 8 -23.68 -4.65 6.27
N CYS A 9 -23.44 -4.56 4.96
CA CYS A 9 -22.11 -4.73 4.40
C CYS A 9 -21.11 -3.64 4.87
N MET A 10 -21.59 -2.44 5.22
CA MET A 10 -20.75 -1.37 5.75
C MET A 10 -20.33 -1.67 7.19
N GLU A 11 -21.23 -2.23 7.98
CA GLU A 11 -20.98 -2.63 9.36
C GLU A 11 -20.06 -3.86 9.43
N ALA A 12 -20.36 -4.86 8.60
CA ALA A 12 -19.61 -6.11 8.54
C ALA A 12 -18.19 -5.97 7.95
N CYS A 13 -17.90 -4.91 7.18
CA CYS A 13 -16.58 -4.74 6.58
C CYS A 13 -15.54 -4.38 7.65
N PRO A 14 -14.54 -5.24 7.95
CA PRO A 14 -13.53 -4.95 8.97
C PRO A 14 -12.64 -3.76 8.57
N TYR A 15 -12.49 -3.52 7.27
CA TYR A 15 -11.66 -2.44 6.73
C TYR A 15 -12.43 -1.12 6.56
N LYS A 16 -13.76 -1.10 6.79
CA LYS A 16 -14.63 0.07 6.62
C LYS A 16 -14.46 0.75 5.25
N ARG A 17 -14.40 -0.05 4.17
CA ARG A 17 -14.14 0.41 2.78
C ARG A 17 -15.38 0.36 1.88
N ILE A 18 -16.57 0.32 2.47
CA ILE A 18 -17.84 0.38 1.75
C ILE A 18 -18.51 1.69 2.11
N TYR A 19 -18.94 2.43 1.12
CA TYR A 19 -19.72 3.66 1.27
C TYR A 19 -21.12 3.49 0.73
N TYR A 20 -22.02 4.29 1.20
CA TYR A 20 -23.40 4.31 0.73
C TYR A 20 -23.62 5.46 -0.25
N ASN A 21 -24.16 5.15 -1.42
CA ASN A 21 -24.57 6.15 -2.39
C ASN A 21 -26.06 6.47 -2.15
N HIS A 22 -26.31 7.63 -1.54
CA HIS A 22 -27.65 8.08 -1.18
C HIS A 22 -28.55 8.42 -2.39
N VAL A 23 -27.95 8.71 -3.56
CA VAL A 23 -28.70 9.00 -4.79
C VAL A 23 -29.24 7.72 -5.44
N ARG A 24 -28.46 6.63 -5.36
CA ARG A 24 -28.80 5.34 -5.97
C ARG A 24 -29.34 4.31 -4.99
N ASP A 25 -29.29 4.60 -3.71
CA ASP A 25 -29.62 3.68 -2.61
C ASP A 25 -28.89 2.34 -2.70
N VAL A 26 -27.56 2.39 -2.84
CA VAL A 26 -26.71 1.20 -2.95
C VAL A 26 -25.40 1.36 -2.19
N GLY A 27 -24.92 0.25 -1.63
CA GLY A 27 -23.53 0.16 -1.15
C GLY A 27 -22.57 0.12 -2.34
N GLN A 28 -21.48 0.86 -2.24
CA GLN A 28 -20.42 0.93 -3.24
C GLN A 28 -19.05 0.74 -2.60
N LYS A 29 -18.12 0.20 -3.36
CA LYS A 29 -16.70 0.11 -2.97
C LYS A 29 -15.82 0.40 -4.18
N CYS A 30 -14.51 0.54 -3.93
CA CYS A 30 -13.52 0.64 -4.99
C CYS A 30 -13.64 -0.55 -5.95
N ILE A 31 -13.74 -0.26 -7.25
CA ILE A 31 -13.76 -1.25 -8.34
C ILE A 31 -12.39 -1.44 -8.97
N PHE A 32 -11.33 -0.89 -8.36
CA PHE A 32 -9.95 -0.92 -8.85
C PHE A 32 -9.78 -0.29 -10.24
N CYS A 33 -10.68 0.63 -10.63
CA CYS A 33 -10.70 1.24 -11.96
C CYS A 33 -10.64 0.20 -13.10
N PHE A 34 -11.30 -0.96 -12.95
CA PHE A 34 -11.17 -2.08 -13.90
C PHE A 34 -11.36 -1.67 -15.38
N PRO A 35 -12.26 -0.73 -15.77
CA PRO A 35 -12.37 -0.31 -17.15
C PRO A 35 -11.11 0.36 -17.72
N ARG A 36 -10.26 0.92 -16.84
CA ARG A 36 -8.94 1.47 -17.21
C ARG A 36 -7.89 0.37 -17.27
N VAL A 37 -7.87 -0.49 -16.25
CA VAL A 37 -6.93 -1.61 -16.11
C VAL A 37 -7.04 -2.56 -17.30
N GLU A 38 -8.26 -2.90 -17.74
CA GLU A 38 -8.51 -3.72 -18.94
C GLU A 38 -7.94 -3.13 -20.22
N LYS A 39 -7.74 -1.83 -20.24
CA LYS A 39 -7.15 -1.10 -21.39
C LYS A 39 -5.64 -0.82 -21.21
N GLY A 40 -4.99 -1.39 -20.22
CA GLY A 40 -3.58 -1.19 -19.93
C GLY A 40 -3.24 0.18 -19.32
N VAL A 41 -4.23 0.86 -18.69
CA VAL A 41 -4.05 2.14 -18.02
C VAL A 41 -4.14 1.95 -16.52
N ALA A 42 -3.15 2.44 -15.78
CA ALA A 42 -3.13 2.37 -14.33
C ALA A 42 -4.35 3.02 -13.67
N PRO A 43 -4.80 2.50 -12.49
CA PRO A 43 -5.82 3.15 -11.69
C PRO A 43 -5.51 4.62 -11.42
N ALA A 44 -6.53 5.46 -11.48
CA ALA A 44 -6.36 6.92 -11.35
C ALA A 44 -5.63 7.32 -10.05
N CYS A 45 -5.96 6.66 -8.94
CA CYS A 45 -5.33 6.96 -7.64
C CYS A 45 -3.84 6.58 -7.58
N ALA A 46 -3.39 5.60 -8.36
CA ALA A 46 -1.98 5.25 -8.47
C ALA A 46 -1.26 6.23 -9.39
N ARG A 47 -1.83 6.47 -10.59
CA ARG A 47 -1.23 7.35 -11.60
C ARG A 47 -1.11 8.80 -11.12
N GLN A 48 -2.05 9.29 -10.34
CA GLN A 48 -2.08 10.68 -9.84
C GLN A 48 -1.43 10.85 -8.46
N CYS A 49 -0.79 9.83 -7.91
CA CYS A 49 -0.15 9.93 -6.61
C CYS A 49 1.14 10.75 -6.68
N PRO A 50 1.20 11.97 -6.13
CA PRO A 50 2.41 12.81 -6.22
C PRO A 50 3.59 12.21 -5.45
N GLY A 51 3.30 11.47 -4.37
CA GLY A 51 4.31 10.78 -3.56
C GLY A 51 4.76 9.44 -4.14
N ARG A 52 4.17 8.97 -5.25
CA ARG A 52 4.47 7.68 -5.88
C ARG A 52 4.45 6.49 -4.90
N LEU A 53 3.48 6.53 -3.97
CA LEU A 53 3.35 5.55 -2.87
C LEU A 53 2.44 4.37 -3.22
N ARG A 54 1.88 4.33 -4.43
CA ARG A 54 0.88 3.34 -4.83
C ARG A 54 1.37 2.57 -6.04
N PHE A 55 1.76 1.34 -5.79
CA PHE A 55 2.17 0.38 -6.80
C PHE A 55 0.97 -0.43 -7.27
N VAL A 56 0.97 -0.83 -8.54
CA VAL A 56 -0.05 -1.67 -9.15
C VAL A 56 0.65 -2.67 -10.08
N GLY A 57 0.27 -3.92 -10.00
CA GLY A 57 0.84 -5.00 -10.82
C GLY A 57 0.19 -6.33 -10.49
N TYR A 58 0.68 -7.37 -11.11
CA TYR A 58 0.24 -8.74 -10.91
C TYR A 58 1.06 -9.42 -9.81
N LEU A 59 0.39 -10.24 -8.98
CA LEU A 59 1.04 -11.00 -7.91
C LEU A 59 1.89 -12.16 -8.43
N ASP A 60 1.55 -12.68 -9.58
CA ASP A 60 2.16 -13.81 -10.26
C ASP A 60 3.28 -13.41 -11.26
N ASP A 61 3.46 -12.13 -11.52
CA ASP A 61 4.61 -11.64 -12.30
C ASP A 61 5.87 -11.55 -11.42
N GLU A 62 6.72 -12.56 -11.49
CA GLU A 62 7.95 -12.68 -10.69
C GLU A 62 8.92 -11.50 -10.86
N ASN A 63 8.90 -10.85 -12.01
CA ASN A 63 9.74 -9.69 -12.32
C ASN A 63 9.10 -8.38 -11.89
N GLY A 64 7.79 -8.40 -11.62
CA GLY A 64 7.00 -7.23 -11.27
C GLY A 64 7.29 -6.70 -9.85
N PRO A 65 7.12 -5.39 -9.65
CA PRO A 65 7.38 -4.76 -8.36
C PRO A 65 6.49 -5.30 -7.24
N ILE A 66 5.25 -5.69 -7.55
CA ILE A 66 4.31 -6.23 -6.57
C ILE A 66 4.76 -7.61 -6.08
N HIS A 67 5.14 -8.51 -6.99
CA HIS A 67 5.66 -9.83 -6.61
C HIS A 67 6.91 -9.70 -5.74
N LYS A 68 7.85 -8.85 -6.11
CA LYS A 68 9.06 -8.60 -5.32
C LYS A 68 8.74 -8.13 -3.90
N LEU A 69 7.85 -7.14 -3.74
CA LEU A 69 7.48 -6.62 -2.42
C LEU A 69 6.71 -7.63 -1.56
N VAL A 70 5.82 -8.42 -2.17
CA VAL A 70 4.92 -9.34 -1.45
C VAL A 70 5.54 -10.71 -1.23
N HIS A 71 6.19 -11.28 -2.23
CA HIS A 71 6.67 -12.67 -2.22
C HIS A 71 8.18 -12.81 -2.05
N GLN A 72 8.99 -11.98 -2.72
CA GLN A 72 10.44 -12.07 -2.66
C GLN A 72 10.98 -11.47 -1.36
N TRP A 73 10.81 -10.16 -1.13
CA TRP A 73 11.26 -9.50 0.10
C TRP A 73 10.27 -9.63 1.26
N ARG A 74 9.01 -9.88 0.94
CA ARG A 74 7.93 -10.07 1.89
C ARG A 74 7.77 -8.90 2.87
N VAL A 75 8.04 -7.68 2.39
CA VAL A 75 7.93 -6.42 3.16
C VAL A 75 6.56 -5.77 3.04
N ALA A 76 5.79 -6.10 2.00
CA ALA A 76 4.42 -5.65 1.86
C ALA A 76 3.47 -6.63 2.56
N LEU A 77 2.78 -6.16 3.59
CA LEU A 77 1.93 -6.95 4.47
C LEU A 77 0.44 -6.59 4.28
N PRO A 78 -0.48 -7.55 4.33
CA PRO A 78 -1.90 -7.26 4.39
C PRO A 78 -2.29 -6.73 5.77
N LEU A 79 -3.35 -5.92 5.85
CA LEU A 79 -3.92 -5.50 7.12
C LEU A 79 -4.80 -6.60 7.72
N HIS A 80 -4.77 -6.72 9.05
CA HIS A 80 -5.71 -7.54 9.82
C HIS A 80 -5.81 -8.98 9.30
N GLN A 81 -4.67 -9.69 9.27
CA GLN A 81 -4.58 -11.08 8.81
C GLN A 81 -5.48 -12.02 9.62
N GLU A 82 -5.74 -11.68 10.89
CA GLU A 82 -6.61 -12.40 11.80
C GLU A 82 -8.07 -12.53 11.31
N HIS A 83 -8.49 -11.67 10.40
CA HIS A 83 -9.84 -11.76 9.82
C HIS A 83 -9.97 -12.81 8.70
N GLY A 84 -8.87 -13.39 8.21
CA GLY A 84 -8.87 -14.43 7.18
C GLY A 84 -9.44 -14.00 5.81
N THR A 85 -9.57 -12.70 5.56
CA THR A 85 -10.21 -12.15 4.34
C THR A 85 -9.33 -12.16 3.10
N GLN A 86 -8.03 -12.41 3.25
CA GLN A 86 -7.04 -12.48 2.16
C GLN A 86 -7.13 -11.30 1.15
N PRO A 87 -6.96 -10.04 1.60
CA PRO A 87 -7.08 -8.89 0.72
C PRO A 87 -5.92 -8.81 -0.27
N ASN A 88 -6.20 -8.40 -1.52
CA ASN A 88 -5.18 -8.09 -2.53
C ASN A 88 -4.68 -6.63 -2.44
N VAL A 89 -4.66 -6.08 -1.23
CA VAL A 89 -4.08 -4.77 -0.92
C VAL A 89 -3.06 -4.96 0.19
N TYR A 90 -1.83 -4.61 -0.11
CA TYR A 90 -0.69 -4.78 0.78
C TYR A 90 -0.09 -3.42 1.11
N TYR A 91 0.60 -3.34 2.24
CA TYR A 91 1.23 -2.13 2.72
C TYR A 91 2.65 -2.43 3.17
N VAL A 92 3.59 -1.59 2.77
CA VAL A 92 4.91 -1.58 3.38
C VAL A 92 4.80 -0.75 4.66
N PRO A 93 5.07 -1.32 5.85
CA PRO A 93 4.99 -0.58 7.11
C PRO A 93 5.92 0.63 7.09
N PRO A 94 5.47 1.78 7.62
CA PRO A 94 6.30 2.97 7.63
C PRO A 94 7.44 2.85 8.64
N LEU A 95 8.64 3.25 8.25
CA LEU A 95 9.71 3.55 9.21
C LEU A 95 9.32 4.82 9.96
N SER A 96 9.01 4.67 11.24
CA SER A 96 8.53 5.79 12.04
C SER A 96 9.67 6.73 12.38
N PRO A 97 9.56 8.04 12.08
CA PRO A 97 10.50 9.01 12.60
C PRO A 97 10.39 9.11 14.13
N PRO A 98 11.41 9.67 14.81
CA PRO A 98 11.33 9.92 16.24
C PRO A 98 10.16 10.82 16.60
N SER A 99 9.64 10.68 17.81
CA SER A 99 8.58 11.54 18.32
C SER A 99 9.12 12.95 18.61
N VAL A 100 8.19 13.90 18.61
CA VAL A 100 8.51 15.30 18.95
C VAL A 100 7.60 15.69 20.13
N ASP A 101 8.17 16.28 21.16
CA ASP A 101 7.42 16.75 22.32
C ASP A 101 6.65 18.06 22.00
N ILE A 102 5.86 18.51 22.96
CA ILE A 102 5.05 19.75 22.86
C ILE A 102 5.91 21.01 22.63
N ASN A 103 7.20 20.96 22.97
CA ASN A 103 8.14 22.05 22.82
C ASN A 103 8.96 21.95 21.53
N GLY A 104 8.66 20.99 20.66
CA GLY A 104 9.37 20.76 19.41
C GLY A 104 10.69 19.99 19.57
N ARG A 105 10.99 19.42 20.75
CA ARG A 105 12.21 18.63 20.97
C ARG A 105 12.02 17.22 20.45
N VAL A 106 13.02 16.74 19.70
CA VAL A 106 13.02 15.38 19.15
C VAL A 106 13.46 14.40 20.24
N ASP A 107 12.65 13.35 20.45
CA ASP A 107 12.99 12.21 21.29
C ASP A 107 13.36 11.02 20.42
N PRO A 108 14.67 10.73 20.26
CA PRO A 108 15.12 9.63 19.40
C PRO A 108 14.81 8.24 19.97
N SER A 109 14.51 8.13 21.26
CA SER A 109 14.22 6.87 21.92
C SER A 109 12.78 6.40 21.68
N ARG A 110 11.90 7.31 21.24
CA ARG A 110 10.48 7.06 21.09
C ARG A 110 10.04 7.25 19.62
N PRO A 111 9.60 6.19 18.94
CA PRO A 111 9.05 6.32 17.60
C PRO A 111 7.72 7.07 17.64
N ARG A 112 7.42 7.88 16.62
CA ARG A 112 6.14 8.59 16.49
C ARG A 112 4.95 7.63 16.39
N ILE A 113 5.15 6.51 15.70
CA ILE A 113 4.17 5.42 15.60
C ILE A 113 4.70 4.26 16.43
N PRO A 114 4.05 3.88 17.54
CA PRO A 114 4.48 2.75 18.36
C PRO A 114 4.49 1.44 17.55
N THR A 115 5.51 0.62 17.76
CA THR A 115 5.64 -0.67 17.06
C THR A 115 4.47 -1.60 17.37
N GLU A 116 3.96 -1.56 18.61
CA GLU A 116 2.80 -2.34 19.06
C GLU A 116 1.53 -1.99 18.26
N TYR A 117 1.37 -0.71 17.88
CA TYR A 117 0.28 -0.30 17.01
C TYR A 117 0.42 -0.90 15.61
N LEU A 118 1.63 -0.91 15.07
CA LEU A 118 1.90 -1.54 13.77
C LEU A 118 1.71 -3.07 13.83
N GLU A 119 2.06 -3.71 14.96
CA GLU A 119 1.76 -5.14 15.17
C GLU A 119 0.26 -5.43 15.19
N GLY A 120 -0.52 -4.57 15.80
CA GLY A 120 -1.99 -4.66 15.78
C GLY A 120 -2.58 -4.56 14.38
N LEU A 121 -1.93 -3.86 13.46
CA LEU A 121 -2.38 -3.72 12.07
C LEU A 121 -1.89 -4.83 11.15
N PHE A 122 -0.62 -5.21 11.26
CA PHE A 122 0.08 -6.07 10.29
C PHE A 122 0.47 -7.44 10.83
N GLY A 123 0.25 -7.67 12.12
CA GLY A 123 0.70 -8.87 12.82
C GLY A 123 2.18 -8.85 13.20
N PRO A 124 2.66 -9.91 13.88
CA PRO A 124 3.99 -9.94 14.51
C PRO A 124 5.16 -9.82 13.53
N ARG A 125 4.97 -10.18 12.26
CA ARG A 125 6.01 -10.04 11.23
C ARG A 125 6.47 -8.61 10.97
N VAL A 126 5.71 -7.62 11.40
CA VAL A 126 6.07 -6.21 11.20
C VAL A 126 7.43 -5.87 11.78
N ARG A 127 7.84 -6.48 12.91
CA ARG A 127 9.16 -6.23 13.52
C ARG A 127 10.32 -6.64 12.62
N GLU A 128 10.23 -7.83 12.01
CA GLU A 128 11.23 -8.31 11.04
C GLU A 128 11.29 -7.38 9.83
N VAL A 129 10.13 -6.97 9.32
CA VAL A 129 10.04 -6.06 8.18
C VAL A 129 10.66 -4.70 8.49
N LEU A 130 10.36 -4.11 9.64
CA LEU A 130 10.97 -2.83 10.05
C LEU A 130 12.49 -2.93 10.16
N THR A 131 13.00 -4.01 10.77
CA THR A 131 14.44 -4.25 10.86
C THR A 131 15.10 -4.36 9.48
N LEU A 132 14.46 -5.08 8.55
CA LEU A 132 14.94 -5.21 7.17
C LEU A 132 14.95 -3.85 6.46
N LEU A 133 13.86 -3.08 6.57
CA LEU A 133 13.77 -1.76 5.94
C LEU A 133 14.80 -0.77 6.50
N GLU A 134 15.04 -0.80 7.81
CA GLU A 134 16.08 0.02 8.45
C GLU A 134 17.48 -0.35 7.96
N ALA A 135 17.78 -1.65 7.85
CA ALA A 135 19.06 -2.13 7.33
C ALA A 135 19.28 -1.70 5.87
N GLU A 136 18.27 -1.87 5.01
CA GLU A 136 18.35 -1.46 3.60
C GLU A 136 18.44 0.06 3.43
N LYS A 137 17.75 0.83 4.27
CA LYS A 137 17.87 2.29 4.32
C LYS A 137 19.28 2.71 4.75
N ALA A 138 19.86 2.03 5.74
CA ALA A 138 21.23 2.31 6.20
C ALA A 138 22.27 2.05 5.09
N LYS A 139 22.14 0.94 4.34
CA LYS A 139 22.97 0.67 3.14
C LYS A 139 22.87 1.81 2.14
N LYS A 140 21.66 2.26 1.82
CA LYS A 140 21.43 3.35 0.86
C LYS A 140 22.08 4.65 1.33
N ASN A 141 21.97 4.98 2.62
CA ASN A 141 22.59 6.17 3.21
C ASN A 141 24.13 6.12 3.17
N GLN A 142 24.73 4.92 3.12
CA GLN A 142 26.16 4.69 2.96
C GLN A 142 26.61 4.64 1.49
N GLY A 143 25.70 4.92 0.54
CA GLY A 143 26.00 4.87 -0.89
C GLY A 143 26.06 3.44 -1.46
N GLN A 144 25.65 2.43 -0.70
CA GLN A 144 25.57 1.05 -1.19
C GLN A 144 24.30 0.80 -2.00
N PRO A 145 24.32 -0.08 -3.00
CA PRO A 145 23.13 -0.42 -3.78
C PRO A 145 22.09 -1.16 -2.92
N SER A 146 20.82 -0.81 -3.09
CA SER A 146 19.70 -1.50 -2.48
C SER A 146 18.53 -1.51 -3.45
N GLU A 147 18.28 -2.66 -4.07
CA GLU A 147 17.17 -2.81 -5.02
C GLU A 147 15.81 -2.53 -4.36
N LEU A 148 15.64 -2.97 -3.12
CA LEU A 148 14.41 -2.70 -2.35
C LEU A 148 14.18 -1.20 -2.14
N MET A 149 15.21 -0.46 -1.72
CA MET A 149 15.10 0.99 -1.53
C MET A 149 14.93 1.73 -2.85
N ASP A 150 15.60 1.28 -3.91
CA ASP A 150 15.46 1.86 -5.24
C ASP A 150 14.05 1.67 -5.79
N LEU A 151 13.41 0.55 -5.49
CA LEU A 151 12.01 0.31 -5.83
C LEU A 151 11.07 1.18 -5.00
N LEU A 152 11.29 1.29 -3.69
CA LEU A 152 10.41 2.08 -2.80
C LEU A 152 10.57 3.59 -2.98
N ILE A 153 11.75 4.05 -3.42
CA ILE A 153 12.04 5.46 -3.73
C ILE A 153 11.99 5.66 -5.24
N VAL A 154 10.79 5.69 -5.80
CA VAL A 154 10.59 5.74 -7.25
C VAL A 154 10.91 7.13 -7.79
N TYR A 155 11.97 7.22 -8.59
CA TYR A 155 12.36 8.45 -9.30
C TYR A 155 11.80 8.52 -10.72
N LYS A 156 11.64 7.38 -11.40
CA LYS A 156 11.14 7.29 -12.77
C LYS A 156 9.64 6.99 -12.79
N TRP A 157 8.97 7.54 -13.75
CA TRP A 157 7.54 7.47 -13.92
C TRP A 157 7.20 7.25 -15.41
N PRO A 158 6.22 6.44 -15.76
CA PRO A 158 5.36 5.52 -14.98
C PRO A 158 5.89 4.09 -14.84
N ASN A 159 6.96 3.75 -15.59
CA ASN A 159 7.37 2.37 -15.86
C ASN A 159 7.88 1.59 -14.62
N ASP A 160 8.35 2.32 -13.60
CA ASP A 160 8.92 1.69 -12.42
C ASP A 160 7.84 1.27 -11.38
N ILE A 161 6.65 1.87 -11.46
CA ILE A 161 5.59 1.67 -10.45
C ILE A 161 4.52 0.70 -10.94
N PHE A 162 4.20 0.75 -12.23
CA PHE A 162 3.17 -0.09 -12.84
C PHE A 162 3.53 -0.40 -14.29
N PRO A 163 4.54 -1.26 -14.51
CA PRO A 163 5.07 -1.56 -15.82
C PRO A 163 4.04 -2.13 -16.80
N ASP A 164 3.01 -2.81 -16.27
CA ASP A 164 1.95 -3.42 -17.08
C ASP A 164 0.84 -2.45 -17.50
N PHE A 165 0.84 -1.21 -16.95
CA PHE A 165 -0.25 -0.23 -17.13
C PHE A 165 0.26 1.13 -17.59
N VAL A 166 1.16 1.15 -18.56
CA VAL A 166 1.85 2.37 -19.03
C VAL A 166 1.08 3.16 -20.09
N ARG A 167 0.01 2.61 -20.63
CA ARG A 167 -0.77 3.25 -21.68
C ARG A 167 -1.31 4.62 -21.26
N ASP A 168 -1.31 5.57 -22.19
CA ASP A 168 -1.80 6.91 -21.92
C ASP A 168 -3.34 6.92 -21.77
N PRO A 169 -3.88 7.53 -20.72
CA PRO A 169 -5.32 7.72 -20.58
C PRO A 169 -6.00 8.48 -21.73
N ALA A 170 -5.24 9.34 -22.44
CA ALA A 170 -5.77 10.08 -23.60
C ALA A 170 -6.08 9.17 -24.80
N GLU A 171 -5.55 7.93 -24.80
CA GLU A 171 -5.80 6.94 -25.86
C GLU A 171 -7.04 6.06 -25.59
N LEU A 172 -7.78 6.35 -24.52
CA LEU A 172 -9.01 5.63 -24.14
C LEU A 172 -10.24 6.15 -24.90
#